data_50df4da2cec5c88c3bfb43c869ddf561
#
_entry.id   50df4da2cec5c88c3bfb43c869ddf561
#
_cell.length_a   1.000
_cell.length_b   1.000
_cell.length_c   1.000
_cell.angle_alpha   90.00
_cell.angle_beta   90.00
_cell.angle_gamma   90.00
#
_symmetry.space_group_name_H-M   'P 1'
#
loop_
_entity.id
_entity.type
_entity.pdbx_description
1 polymer ?
#
loop_
_entity_poly.entity_id
_entity_poly.type
_entity_poly.pdbx_seq_one_letter_code
_entity_poly.pdbx_strand_id
1 'polypeptide(L)'
;MRSFADIDTTFGSQPVRLGVRLARVDVGRGREGLYRDQLPQLLDALAVATRIESITASSAIEGVVVEAGRIPGLVAEGAEPRRFRNRNERELAGYRDAMDEISRATDLETLSVPYVLHLHRLLFGHTEGGGGRIKSEQNLIVSFERGHREVLFTPPSPKETEFLLPDLFDRYRQAVSDQAAHPILLIGALVLDFLAIHPVADGNGRLARLITTHALLQAGYSVSRYVSIEQRMFETKDAYYDAIYASQRRWHEGEHDVWPWIGYLVDILVGAYADFEARVAARRDLTGGSKQDQVRRYIRDHAPAVFRLRDVRSALPGISDPTIKRVLADLRRDGAIELVDRQASGRLAAWRRRAHGATQ
;
A
#
# COMPACT_ATOMS: atom_id res chain seq x y z
N MET A 1 -15.66 -21.82 8.97
CA MET A 1 -15.20 -20.92 7.92
C MET A 1 -14.69 -21.71 6.74
N ARG A 2 -14.95 -21.28 5.49
CA ARG A 2 -14.71 -22.16 4.31
C ARG A 2 -13.23 -22.47 4.09
N SER A 3 -12.38 -21.45 3.97
CA SER A 3 -10.94 -21.66 3.73
C SER A 3 -10.18 -22.25 4.93
N PHE A 4 -10.77 -22.21 6.13
CA PHE A 4 -10.19 -22.76 7.36
C PHE A 4 -10.92 -24.01 7.87
N ALA A 5 -11.81 -24.60 7.06
CA ALA A 5 -12.55 -25.80 7.46
C ALA A 5 -11.62 -27.01 7.59
N ASP A 6 -10.70 -27.15 6.67
CA ASP A 6 -9.66 -28.18 6.64
C ASP A 6 -8.41 -27.54 6.01
N ILE A 7 -7.47 -27.14 6.84
CA ILE A 7 -6.24 -26.44 6.44
C ILE A 7 -5.33 -27.36 5.62
N ASP A 8 -5.24 -28.62 5.99
CA ASP A 8 -4.40 -29.59 5.28
C ASP A 8 -4.91 -29.83 3.87
N THR A 9 -6.21 -29.96 3.69
CA THR A 9 -6.83 -30.07 2.35
C THR A 9 -6.69 -28.76 1.58
N THR A 10 -6.94 -27.61 2.21
CA THR A 10 -6.90 -26.30 1.55
C THR A 10 -5.49 -25.97 1.04
N PHE A 11 -4.46 -26.21 1.86
CA PHE A 11 -3.08 -25.83 1.53
C PHE A 11 -2.19 -26.99 1.13
N GLY A 12 -2.61 -28.25 1.30
CA GLY A 12 -1.85 -29.44 0.91
C GLY A 12 -1.59 -29.55 -0.58
N SER A 13 -2.42 -28.92 -1.42
CA SER A 13 -2.25 -28.84 -2.89
C SER A 13 -1.51 -27.58 -3.35
N GLN A 14 -0.67 -26.99 -2.51
CA GLN A 14 0.06 -25.77 -2.85
C GLN A 14 0.83 -25.89 -4.16
N PRO A 15 0.62 -24.96 -5.14
CA PRO A 15 1.38 -24.97 -6.39
C PRO A 15 2.89 -24.79 -6.15
N VAL A 16 3.72 -25.66 -6.73
CA VAL A 16 5.19 -25.65 -6.53
C VAL A 16 5.81 -24.27 -6.78
N ARG A 17 5.40 -23.59 -7.85
CA ARG A 17 5.90 -22.25 -8.18
C ARG A 17 5.53 -21.20 -7.11
N LEU A 18 4.47 -21.41 -6.36
CA LEU A 18 4.08 -20.49 -5.28
C LEU A 18 5.07 -20.58 -4.12
N GLY A 19 5.55 -21.78 -3.76
CA GLY A 19 6.58 -21.95 -2.73
C GLY A 19 7.86 -21.15 -3.03
N VAL A 20 8.32 -21.15 -4.28
CA VAL A 20 9.48 -20.34 -4.70
C VAL A 20 9.22 -18.85 -4.53
N ARG A 21 8.00 -18.37 -4.82
CA ARG A 21 7.64 -16.96 -4.66
C ARG A 21 7.52 -16.57 -3.19
N LEU A 22 6.94 -17.42 -2.33
CA LEU A 22 6.91 -17.22 -0.88
C LEU A 22 8.32 -17.11 -0.29
N ALA A 23 9.24 -17.98 -0.69
CA ALA A 23 10.63 -17.89 -0.26
C ALA A 23 11.27 -16.54 -0.64
N ARG A 24 10.93 -15.94 -1.80
CA ARG A 24 11.40 -14.59 -2.17
C ARG A 24 10.82 -13.52 -1.24
N VAL A 25 9.55 -13.62 -0.85
CA VAL A 25 8.93 -12.72 0.12
C VAL A 25 9.65 -12.80 1.46
N ASP A 26 9.97 -14.02 1.95
CA ASP A 26 10.68 -14.20 3.21
C ASP A 26 12.12 -13.68 3.19
N VAL A 27 12.82 -13.87 2.07
CA VAL A 27 14.14 -13.25 1.86
C VAL A 27 14.04 -11.72 1.91
N GLY A 28 13.02 -11.15 1.25
CA GLY A 28 12.75 -9.72 1.29
C GLY A 28 12.48 -9.21 2.70
N ARG A 29 11.66 -9.93 3.49
CA ARG A 29 11.40 -9.63 4.90
C ARG A 29 12.69 -9.64 5.74
N GLY A 30 13.55 -10.63 5.54
CA GLY A 30 14.83 -10.70 6.25
C GLY A 30 15.73 -9.50 5.95
N ARG A 31 15.81 -9.09 4.68
CA ARG A 31 16.57 -7.90 4.26
C ARG A 31 15.95 -6.59 4.76
N GLU A 32 14.63 -6.47 4.78
CA GLU A 32 13.92 -5.33 5.34
C GLU A 32 14.33 -5.09 6.80
N GLY A 33 14.39 -6.14 7.63
CA GLY A 33 14.87 -6.05 9.01
C GLY A 33 16.26 -5.43 9.12
N LEU A 34 17.20 -5.85 8.26
CA LEU A 34 18.56 -5.30 8.22
C LEU A 34 18.56 -3.80 7.83
N TYR A 35 17.73 -3.40 6.87
CA TYR A 35 17.65 -1.99 6.46
C TYR A 35 17.02 -1.10 7.51
N ARG A 36 16.09 -1.62 8.33
CA ARG A 36 15.47 -0.88 9.44
C ARG A 36 16.51 -0.42 10.44
N ASP A 37 17.47 -1.26 10.75
CA ASP A 37 18.54 -0.94 11.70
C ASP A 37 19.60 -0.01 11.09
N GLN A 38 19.88 -0.15 9.79
CA GLN A 38 20.96 0.57 9.12
C GLN A 38 20.56 1.92 8.53
N LEU A 39 19.29 2.10 8.14
CA LEU A 39 18.81 3.24 7.35
C LEU A 39 17.48 3.83 7.87
N PRO A 40 17.31 4.07 9.19
CA PRO A 40 16.02 4.47 9.75
C PRO A 40 15.45 5.75 9.09
N GLN A 41 16.27 6.79 8.92
CA GLN A 41 15.82 8.06 8.31
C GLN A 41 15.34 7.93 6.86
N LEU A 42 15.91 6.98 6.10
CA LEU A 42 15.44 6.69 4.76
C LEU A 42 14.06 6.02 4.83
N LEU A 43 13.91 5.04 5.71
CA LEU A 43 12.66 4.31 5.87
C LEU A 43 11.53 5.21 6.34
N ASP A 44 11.80 6.17 7.24
CA ASP A 44 10.84 7.18 7.66
C ASP A 44 10.34 8.03 6.47
N ALA A 45 11.26 8.47 5.61
CA ALA A 45 10.90 9.25 4.43
C ALA A 45 10.08 8.43 3.41
N LEU A 46 10.40 7.14 3.24
CA LEU A 46 9.61 6.22 2.41
C LEU A 46 8.23 5.99 3.00
N ALA A 47 8.12 5.81 4.31
CA ALA A 47 6.85 5.55 4.99
C ALA A 47 5.86 6.72 4.80
N VAL A 48 6.32 7.96 4.90
CA VAL A 48 5.47 9.14 4.66
C VAL A 48 4.94 9.17 3.23
N ALA A 49 5.78 8.92 2.23
CA ALA A 49 5.37 8.92 0.82
C ALA A 49 4.40 7.76 0.53
N THR A 50 4.74 6.56 0.99
CA THR A 50 3.95 5.34 0.81
C THR A 50 2.56 5.47 1.42
N ARG A 51 2.45 6.08 2.61
CA ARG A 51 1.17 6.32 3.27
C ARG A 51 0.21 7.12 2.39
N ILE A 52 0.68 8.18 1.75
CA ILE A 52 -0.12 9.00 0.83
C ILE A 52 -0.55 8.17 -0.39
N GLU A 53 0.38 7.43 -0.99
CA GLU A 53 0.11 6.53 -2.11
C GLU A 53 -0.96 5.50 -1.75
N SER A 54 -0.84 4.81 -0.61
CA SER A 54 -1.75 3.76 -0.15
C SER A 54 -3.17 4.29 0.09
N ILE A 55 -3.31 5.42 0.80
CA ILE A 55 -4.61 6.04 1.07
C ILE A 55 -5.31 6.43 -0.24
N THR A 56 -4.57 7.02 -1.17
CA THR A 56 -5.11 7.48 -2.44
C THR A 56 -5.50 6.32 -3.35
N ALA A 57 -4.60 5.33 -3.50
CA ALA A 57 -4.81 4.19 -4.38
C ALA A 57 -5.96 3.29 -3.89
N SER A 58 -6.00 2.96 -2.60
CA SER A 58 -7.10 2.14 -2.05
C SER A 58 -8.46 2.80 -2.23
N SER A 59 -8.53 4.13 -2.08
CA SER A 59 -9.75 4.89 -2.32
C SER A 59 -10.13 4.88 -3.82
N ALA A 60 -9.15 5.04 -4.71
CA ALA A 60 -9.36 5.06 -6.16
C ALA A 60 -9.81 3.70 -6.73
N ILE A 61 -9.39 2.58 -6.14
CA ILE A 61 -9.90 1.23 -6.50
C ILE A 61 -11.43 1.20 -6.42
N GLU A 62 -12.02 1.84 -5.40
CA GLU A 62 -13.46 1.91 -5.17
C GLU A 62 -14.13 3.12 -5.86
N GLY A 63 -13.42 3.83 -6.73
CA GLY A 63 -13.94 5.00 -7.45
C GLY A 63 -14.00 6.29 -6.62
N VAL A 64 -13.43 6.30 -5.42
CA VAL A 64 -13.29 7.52 -4.60
C VAL A 64 -12.09 8.31 -5.11
N VAL A 65 -12.36 9.31 -5.96
CA VAL A 65 -11.33 10.16 -6.59
C VAL A 65 -11.42 11.57 -6.04
N VAL A 66 -10.28 12.14 -5.65
CA VAL A 66 -10.14 13.49 -5.12
C VAL A 66 -9.16 14.29 -5.99
N GLU A 67 -9.43 15.59 -6.15
CA GLU A 67 -8.54 16.50 -6.88
C GLU A 67 -7.12 16.48 -6.29
N ALA A 68 -6.09 16.31 -7.14
CA ALA A 68 -4.70 16.12 -6.72
C ALA A 68 -4.18 17.25 -5.80
N GLY A 69 -4.58 18.50 -6.06
CA GLY A 69 -4.20 19.65 -5.23
C GLY A 69 -4.77 19.63 -3.81
N ARG A 70 -5.80 18.81 -3.56
CA ARG A 70 -6.46 18.69 -2.25
C ARG A 70 -5.88 17.55 -1.41
N ILE A 71 -5.32 16.52 -2.05
CA ILE A 71 -4.82 15.31 -1.38
C ILE A 71 -3.85 15.64 -0.23
N PRO A 72 -2.80 16.46 -0.39
CA PRO A 72 -1.87 16.75 0.71
C PRO A 72 -2.54 17.29 1.96
N GLY A 73 -3.54 18.18 1.80
CA GLY A 73 -4.26 18.76 2.94
C GLY A 73 -5.26 17.81 3.62
N LEU A 74 -5.62 16.71 2.96
CA LEU A 74 -6.57 15.71 3.49
C LEU A 74 -5.85 14.51 4.13
N VAL A 75 -4.65 14.17 3.63
CA VAL A 75 -3.92 12.96 4.04
C VAL A 75 -2.66 13.25 4.85
N ALA A 76 -2.24 14.51 5.03
CA ALA A 76 -1.11 14.85 5.88
C ALA A 76 -1.33 14.31 7.30
N GLU A 77 -0.25 13.92 7.97
CA GLU A 77 -0.30 13.49 9.35
C GLU A 77 -0.86 14.62 10.26
N GLY A 78 -1.83 14.27 11.09
CA GLY A 78 -2.52 15.25 11.94
C GLY A 78 -3.40 16.26 11.19
N ALA A 79 -3.71 16.01 9.90
CA ALA A 79 -4.60 16.87 9.15
C ALA A 79 -6.01 16.86 9.74
N GLU A 80 -6.44 18.04 10.16
CA GLU A 80 -7.83 18.32 10.55
C GLU A 80 -8.46 19.23 9.49
N PRO A 81 -9.00 18.65 8.39
CA PRO A 81 -9.60 19.49 7.36
C PRO A 81 -10.83 20.18 7.92
N ARG A 82 -10.76 21.49 8.01
CA ARG A 82 -11.87 22.33 8.52
C ARG A 82 -13.12 22.25 7.66
N ARG A 83 -12.98 21.81 6.39
CA ARG A 83 -14.09 21.72 5.46
C ARG A 83 -13.83 20.70 4.35
N PHE A 84 -14.70 19.71 4.25
CA PHE A 84 -14.77 18.80 3.11
C PHE A 84 -15.67 19.39 2.02
N ARG A 85 -15.29 19.27 0.75
CA ARG A 85 -16.07 19.77 -0.40
C ARG A 85 -17.16 18.80 -0.83
N ASN A 86 -16.91 17.49 -0.69
CA ASN A 86 -17.79 16.44 -1.16
C ASN A 86 -17.60 15.12 -0.37
N ARG A 87 -18.40 14.10 -0.75
CA ARG A 87 -18.33 12.78 -0.13
C ARG A 87 -16.96 12.11 -0.31
N ASN A 88 -16.35 12.22 -1.50
CA ASN A 88 -15.06 11.58 -1.77
C ASN A 88 -13.94 12.09 -0.84
N GLU A 89 -13.90 13.39 -0.55
CA GLU A 89 -12.94 13.95 0.41
C GLU A 89 -13.16 13.41 1.83
N ARG A 90 -14.42 13.21 2.25
CA ARG A 90 -14.77 12.62 3.54
C ARG A 90 -14.34 11.17 3.63
N GLU A 91 -14.60 10.39 2.58
CA GLU A 91 -14.22 8.97 2.53
C GLU A 91 -12.71 8.78 2.46
N LEU A 92 -11.98 9.64 1.72
CA LEU A 92 -10.52 9.63 1.69
C LEU A 92 -9.94 9.91 3.10
N ALA A 93 -10.48 10.91 3.81
CA ALA A 93 -10.06 11.24 5.16
C ALA A 93 -10.38 10.12 6.15
N GLY A 94 -11.51 9.45 6.02
CA GLY A 94 -11.86 8.30 6.85
C GLY A 94 -10.93 7.11 6.61
N TYR A 95 -10.56 6.83 5.35
CA TYR A 95 -9.57 5.79 5.06
C TYR A 95 -8.19 6.15 5.66
N ARG A 96 -7.78 7.43 5.59
CA ARG A 96 -6.59 7.93 6.29
C ARG A 96 -6.64 7.59 7.78
N ASP A 97 -7.75 7.90 8.45
CA ASP A 97 -7.87 7.70 9.89
C ASP A 97 -7.76 6.22 10.26
N ALA A 98 -8.38 5.33 9.48
CA ALA A 98 -8.27 3.89 9.67
C ALA A 98 -6.86 3.35 9.37
N MET A 99 -6.16 3.89 8.38
CA MET A 99 -4.77 3.53 8.07
C MET A 99 -3.82 4.05 9.16
N ASP A 100 -4.05 5.24 9.70
CA ASP A 100 -3.27 5.81 10.79
C ASP A 100 -3.39 5.01 12.07
N GLU A 101 -4.57 4.50 12.38
CA GLU A 101 -4.81 3.58 13.51
C GLU A 101 -3.88 2.36 13.42
N ILE A 102 -3.81 1.71 12.26
CA ILE A 102 -2.95 0.56 12.02
C ILE A 102 -1.46 0.94 12.05
N SER A 103 -1.10 2.08 11.47
CA SER A 103 0.29 2.45 11.27
C SER A 103 0.98 2.96 12.53
N ARG A 104 0.22 3.58 13.45
CA ARG A 104 0.74 4.15 14.70
C ARG A 104 0.77 3.17 15.87
N ALA A 105 0.06 2.06 15.76
CA ALA A 105 0.04 1.06 16.81
C ALA A 105 1.44 0.49 17.03
N THR A 106 1.96 0.61 18.25
CA THR A 106 3.19 -0.06 18.70
C THR A 106 2.95 -1.54 18.89
N ASP A 107 1.78 -1.88 19.45
CA ASP A 107 1.25 -3.24 19.54
C ASP A 107 -0.05 -3.30 18.73
N LEU A 108 -0.04 -4.08 17.67
CA LEU A 108 -1.21 -4.24 16.81
C LEU A 108 -2.29 -5.03 17.54
N GLU A 109 -3.48 -4.45 17.64
CA GLU A 109 -4.64 -5.12 18.21
C GLU A 109 -4.94 -6.42 17.45
N THR A 110 -5.37 -7.44 18.17
CA THR A 110 -5.73 -8.72 17.56
C THR A 110 -6.94 -8.55 16.63
N LEU A 111 -6.84 -9.05 15.40
CA LEU A 111 -7.94 -9.04 14.44
C LEU A 111 -9.17 -9.73 15.05
N SER A 112 -10.25 -8.98 15.15
CA SER A 112 -11.52 -9.40 15.75
C SER A 112 -12.68 -8.61 15.15
N VAL A 113 -13.90 -9.08 15.34
CA VAL A 113 -15.10 -8.35 14.87
C VAL A 113 -15.17 -6.93 15.44
N PRO A 114 -14.99 -6.69 16.76
CA PRO A 114 -14.99 -5.33 17.30
C PRO A 114 -13.96 -4.41 16.66
N TYR A 115 -12.73 -4.92 16.46
CA TYR A 115 -11.64 -4.12 15.84
C TYR A 115 -11.94 -3.79 14.39
N VAL A 116 -12.39 -4.74 13.58
CA VAL A 116 -12.75 -4.49 12.19
C VAL A 116 -13.92 -3.53 12.06
N LEU A 117 -14.92 -3.62 12.95
CA LEU A 117 -16.01 -2.65 13.01
C LEU A 117 -15.55 -1.28 13.51
N HIS A 118 -14.50 -1.21 14.36
CA HIS A 118 -13.85 0.05 14.70
C HIS A 118 -13.18 0.68 13.49
N LEU A 119 -12.38 -0.07 12.71
CA LEU A 119 -11.79 0.42 11.46
C LEU A 119 -12.88 0.90 10.47
N HIS A 120 -13.99 0.17 10.38
CA HIS A 120 -15.14 0.59 9.57
C HIS A 120 -15.78 1.90 10.06
N ARG A 121 -15.84 2.11 11.38
CA ARG A 121 -16.32 3.37 11.95
C ARG A 121 -15.40 4.54 11.60
N LEU A 122 -14.08 4.35 11.65
CA LEU A 122 -13.10 5.36 11.22
C LEU A 122 -13.26 5.65 9.73
N LEU A 123 -13.36 4.61 8.89
CA LEU A 123 -13.51 4.73 7.44
C LEU A 123 -14.68 5.63 7.01
N PHE A 124 -15.77 5.59 7.75
CA PHE A 124 -16.95 6.41 7.47
C PHE A 124 -17.21 7.51 8.51
N GLY A 125 -16.23 7.79 9.38
CA GLY A 125 -16.37 8.74 10.49
C GLY A 125 -16.68 10.18 10.08
N HIS A 126 -16.33 10.55 8.85
CA HIS A 126 -16.62 11.87 8.29
C HIS A 126 -17.86 11.91 7.39
N THR A 127 -18.56 10.78 7.22
CA THR A 127 -19.78 10.69 6.39
C THR A 127 -21.04 10.68 7.27
N GLU A 128 -22.17 11.10 6.70
CA GLU A 128 -23.45 11.19 7.44
C GLU A 128 -24.00 9.81 7.86
N GLY A 129 -23.73 8.77 7.07
CA GLY A 129 -24.21 7.41 7.34
C GLY A 129 -23.47 6.70 8.46
N GLY A 130 -22.27 7.19 8.83
CA GLY A 130 -21.39 6.51 9.78
C GLY A 130 -21.01 5.09 9.33
N GLY A 131 -20.24 4.40 10.16
CA GLY A 131 -19.81 3.02 9.95
C GLY A 131 -19.87 2.19 11.26
N GLY A 132 -19.22 1.03 11.27
CA GLY A 132 -19.05 0.22 12.47
C GLY A 132 -20.21 -0.71 12.79
N ARG A 133 -20.96 -1.12 11.76
CA ARG A 133 -22.10 -2.07 11.91
C ARG A 133 -22.04 -3.15 10.83
N ILE A 134 -22.43 -4.36 11.20
CA ILE A 134 -22.68 -5.43 10.25
C ILE A 134 -23.91 -5.03 9.40
N LYS A 135 -23.94 -5.48 8.15
CA LYS A 135 -25.05 -5.24 7.23
C LYS A 135 -26.38 -5.74 7.81
N SER A 136 -27.44 -4.97 7.59
CA SER A 136 -28.82 -5.34 7.97
C SER A 136 -29.66 -5.82 6.78
N GLU A 137 -29.15 -5.59 5.57
CA GLU A 137 -29.80 -5.97 4.31
C GLU A 137 -28.86 -6.83 3.46
N GLN A 138 -29.45 -7.61 2.56
CA GLN A 138 -28.71 -8.42 1.62
C GLN A 138 -27.96 -7.52 0.62
N ASN A 139 -26.65 -7.67 0.55
CA ASN A 139 -25.84 -7.05 -0.48
C ASN A 139 -25.52 -8.04 -1.60
N LEU A 140 -25.16 -7.51 -2.77
CA LEU A 140 -24.79 -8.29 -3.96
C LEU A 140 -23.48 -7.73 -4.51
N ILE A 141 -22.59 -8.61 -4.95
CA ILE A 141 -21.42 -8.22 -5.73
C ILE A 141 -21.83 -8.29 -7.21
N VAL A 142 -21.77 -7.16 -7.88
CA VAL A 142 -22.25 -7.02 -9.26
C VAL A 142 -21.17 -6.42 -10.16
N SER A 143 -21.16 -6.82 -11.42
CA SER A 143 -20.47 -6.10 -12.50
C SER A 143 -21.46 -5.32 -13.35
N PHE A 144 -20.96 -4.28 -13.99
CA PHE A 144 -21.68 -3.49 -14.99
C PHE A 144 -20.88 -3.50 -16.29
N GLU A 145 -21.24 -4.42 -17.19
CA GLU A 145 -20.63 -4.48 -18.51
C GLU A 145 -21.64 -4.07 -19.57
N ARG A 146 -21.26 -3.10 -20.42
CA ARG A 146 -22.08 -2.59 -21.55
C ARG A 146 -23.52 -2.24 -21.17
N GLY A 147 -23.71 -1.72 -19.93
CA GLY A 147 -25.05 -1.35 -19.43
C GLY A 147 -25.87 -2.51 -18.87
N HIS A 148 -25.36 -3.73 -18.87
CA HIS A 148 -25.98 -4.89 -18.22
C HIS A 148 -25.41 -5.10 -16.82
N ARG A 149 -26.30 -5.30 -15.85
CA ARG A 149 -25.98 -5.65 -14.49
C ARG A 149 -25.94 -7.18 -14.38
N GLU A 150 -24.77 -7.72 -14.04
CA GLU A 150 -24.59 -9.13 -13.75
C GLU A 150 -24.26 -9.33 -12.27
N VAL A 151 -24.90 -10.30 -11.61
CA VAL A 151 -24.57 -10.69 -10.23
C VAL A 151 -23.42 -11.68 -10.29
N LEU A 152 -22.25 -11.25 -9.85
CA LEU A 152 -21.04 -12.08 -9.81
C LEU A 152 -21.01 -13.02 -8.62
N PHE A 153 -21.47 -12.53 -7.45
CA PHE A 153 -21.51 -13.29 -6.22
C PHE A 153 -22.61 -12.77 -5.28
N THR A 154 -23.28 -13.67 -4.59
CA THR A 154 -24.28 -13.34 -3.56
C THR A 154 -23.68 -13.69 -2.19
N PRO A 155 -23.21 -12.70 -1.40
CA PRO A 155 -22.70 -12.97 -0.07
C PRO A 155 -23.73 -13.61 0.87
N PRO A 156 -23.33 -14.25 1.98
CA PRO A 156 -24.25 -14.72 3.02
C PRO A 156 -25.23 -13.65 3.48
N SER A 157 -26.39 -14.07 3.95
CA SER A 157 -27.39 -13.17 4.54
C SER A 157 -26.86 -12.42 5.75
N PRO A 158 -27.47 -11.29 6.18
CA PRO A 158 -27.12 -10.61 7.42
C PRO A 158 -27.06 -11.53 8.63
N LYS A 159 -28.05 -12.41 8.76
CA LYS A 159 -28.12 -13.38 9.86
C LYS A 159 -26.97 -14.37 9.85
N GLU A 160 -26.61 -14.92 8.71
CA GLU A 160 -25.44 -15.82 8.57
C GLU A 160 -24.13 -15.07 8.84
N THR A 161 -24.04 -13.81 8.44
CA THR A 161 -22.86 -12.96 8.66
C THR A 161 -22.54 -12.81 10.14
N GLU A 162 -23.54 -12.71 11.02
CA GLU A 162 -23.35 -12.61 12.48
C GLU A 162 -22.61 -13.82 13.09
N PHE A 163 -22.72 -14.98 12.46
CA PHE A 163 -22.02 -16.20 12.88
C PHE A 163 -20.71 -16.43 12.11
N LEU A 164 -20.71 -16.16 10.83
CA LEU A 164 -19.55 -16.44 9.97
C LEU A 164 -18.37 -15.50 10.26
N LEU A 165 -18.64 -14.24 10.57
CA LEU A 165 -17.58 -13.27 10.77
C LEU A 165 -16.78 -13.52 12.07
N PRO A 166 -17.37 -13.81 13.23
CA PRO A 166 -16.63 -14.26 14.40
C PRO A 166 -15.86 -15.57 14.16
N ASP A 167 -16.51 -16.60 13.56
CA ASP A 167 -15.88 -17.88 13.23
C ASP A 167 -14.64 -17.71 12.33
N LEU A 168 -14.66 -16.74 11.40
CA LEU A 168 -13.51 -16.41 10.54
C LEU A 168 -12.30 -15.96 11.38
N PHE A 169 -12.48 -14.99 12.26
CA PHE A 169 -11.38 -14.46 13.05
C PHE A 169 -10.89 -15.46 14.11
N ASP A 170 -11.78 -16.25 14.70
CA ASP A 170 -11.41 -17.29 15.67
C ASP A 170 -10.54 -18.35 15.00
N ARG A 171 -10.95 -18.87 13.85
CA ARG A 171 -10.17 -19.88 13.10
C ARG A 171 -8.86 -19.32 12.56
N TYR A 172 -8.86 -18.10 12.08
CA TYR A 172 -7.61 -17.44 11.65
C TYR A 172 -6.63 -17.35 12.83
N ARG A 173 -7.06 -16.86 14.00
CA ARG A 173 -6.19 -16.76 15.17
C ARG A 173 -5.67 -18.12 15.62
N GLN A 174 -6.53 -19.15 15.61
CA GLN A 174 -6.12 -20.51 15.93
C GLN A 174 -5.06 -21.01 14.93
N ALA A 175 -5.29 -20.86 13.64
CA ALA A 175 -4.36 -21.28 12.61
C ALA A 175 -2.99 -20.56 12.69
N VAL A 176 -3.00 -19.27 13.06
CA VAL A 176 -1.76 -18.51 13.32
C VAL A 176 -1.04 -19.02 14.56
N SER A 177 -1.77 -19.26 15.66
CA SER A 177 -1.22 -19.79 16.91
C SER A 177 -0.60 -21.18 16.72
N ASP A 178 -1.25 -22.03 15.94
CA ASP A 178 -0.79 -23.39 15.65
C ASP A 178 0.30 -23.44 14.59
N GLN A 179 0.63 -22.29 13.96
CA GLN A 179 1.54 -22.24 12.81
C GLN A 179 1.12 -23.22 11.69
N ALA A 180 -0.16 -23.35 11.46
CA ALA A 180 -0.76 -24.38 10.64
C ALA A 180 -0.40 -24.28 9.15
N ALA A 181 -0.02 -23.08 8.68
CA ALA A 181 0.47 -22.85 7.33
C ALA A 181 1.35 -21.59 7.29
N HIS A 182 1.98 -21.34 6.12
CA HIS A 182 2.76 -20.12 5.91
C HIS A 182 1.89 -18.85 6.17
N PRO A 183 2.37 -17.84 6.92
CA PRO A 183 1.55 -16.67 7.30
C PRO A 183 0.84 -15.99 6.12
N ILE A 184 1.50 -15.86 4.97
CA ILE A 184 0.90 -15.24 3.76
C ILE A 184 -0.28 -16.07 3.22
N LEU A 185 -0.24 -17.39 3.35
CA LEU A 185 -1.36 -18.27 2.96
C LEU A 185 -2.56 -18.05 3.88
N LEU A 186 -2.33 -18.00 5.19
CA LEU A 186 -3.38 -17.72 6.18
C LEU A 186 -4.00 -16.34 5.99
N ILE A 187 -3.17 -15.31 5.70
CA ILE A 187 -3.62 -13.95 5.41
C ILE A 187 -4.46 -13.94 4.13
N GLY A 188 -4.01 -14.62 3.07
CA GLY A 188 -4.77 -14.71 1.83
C GLY A 188 -6.14 -15.38 2.03
N ALA A 189 -6.20 -16.47 2.78
CA ALA A 189 -7.45 -17.15 3.11
C ALA A 189 -8.39 -16.27 3.97
N LEU A 190 -7.84 -15.56 4.97
CA LEU A 190 -8.59 -14.59 5.79
C LEU A 190 -9.27 -13.55 4.91
N VAL A 191 -8.53 -12.93 4.02
CA VAL A 191 -9.02 -11.84 3.17
C VAL A 191 -10.04 -12.35 2.15
N LEU A 192 -9.81 -13.52 1.56
CA LEU A 192 -10.77 -14.16 0.63
C LEU A 192 -12.11 -14.43 1.33
N ASP A 193 -12.07 -15.07 2.49
CA ASP A 193 -13.27 -15.40 3.23
C ASP A 193 -13.99 -14.14 3.74
N PHE A 194 -13.25 -13.10 4.17
CA PHE A 194 -13.82 -11.80 4.53
C PHE A 194 -14.56 -11.15 3.35
N LEU A 195 -13.95 -11.15 2.17
CA LEU A 195 -14.57 -10.61 0.94
C LEU A 195 -15.78 -11.43 0.50
N ALA A 196 -15.78 -12.76 0.72
CA ALA A 196 -16.93 -13.60 0.44
C ALA A 196 -18.08 -13.39 1.42
N ILE A 197 -17.81 -13.23 2.72
CA ILE A 197 -18.83 -12.87 3.73
C ILE A 197 -19.43 -11.50 3.44
N HIS A 198 -18.61 -10.55 3.02
CA HIS A 198 -19.01 -9.17 2.68
C HIS A 198 -19.81 -8.52 3.79
N PRO A 199 -19.22 -8.38 5.01
CA PRO A 199 -20.00 -8.21 6.25
C PRO A 199 -20.63 -6.85 6.45
N VAL A 200 -20.23 -5.82 5.73
CA VAL A 200 -20.75 -4.45 5.89
C VAL A 200 -21.49 -3.99 4.63
N ALA A 201 -22.34 -2.97 4.77
CA ALA A 201 -23.17 -2.48 3.67
C ALA A 201 -22.32 -1.85 2.55
N ASP A 202 -21.24 -1.13 2.90
CA ASP A 202 -20.30 -0.45 1.99
C ASP A 202 -18.89 -0.51 2.59
N GLY A 203 -17.85 -0.44 1.76
CA GLY A 203 -16.44 -0.37 2.21
C GLY A 203 -15.78 -1.72 2.46
N ASN A 204 -16.37 -2.85 2.08
CA ASN A 204 -15.76 -4.19 2.28
C ASN A 204 -14.39 -4.32 1.60
N GLY A 205 -14.22 -3.81 0.39
CA GLY A 205 -12.93 -3.83 -0.32
C GLY A 205 -11.86 -3.01 0.41
N ARG A 206 -12.20 -1.82 0.89
CA ARG A 206 -11.30 -0.97 1.69
C ARG A 206 -10.92 -1.62 3.02
N LEU A 207 -11.89 -2.22 3.72
CA LEU A 207 -11.63 -3.00 4.93
C LEU A 207 -10.74 -4.21 4.67
N ALA A 208 -10.98 -4.94 3.60
CA ALA A 208 -10.15 -6.08 3.22
C ALA A 208 -8.67 -5.68 3.02
N ARG A 209 -8.40 -4.53 2.38
CA ARG A 209 -7.05 -4.00 2.23
C ARG A 209 -6.44 -3.54 3.55
N LEU A 210 -7.21 -2.90 4.43
CA LEU A 210 -6.78 -2.57 5.80
C LEU A 210 -6.45 -3.83 6.61
N ILE A 211 -7.30 -4.87 6.55
CA ILE A 211 -7.07 -6.17 7.19
C ILE A 211 -5.80 -6.82 6.63
N THR A 212 -5.58 -6.76 5.31
CA THR A 212 -4.36 -7.28 4.67
C THR A 212 -3.11 -6.59 5.23
N THR A 213 -3.09 -5.26 5.24
CA THR A 213 -1.97 -4.47 5.77
C THR A 213 -1.73 -4.78 7.25
N HIS A 214 -2.80 -4.81 8.05
CA HIS A 214 -2.72 -5.14 9.47
C HIS A 214 -2.15 -6.54 9.72
N ALA A 215 -2.69 -7.56 9.04
CA ALA A 215 -2.24 -8.95 9.20
C ALA A 215 -0.79 -9.16 8.73
N LEU A 216 -0.39 -8.50 7.65
CA LEU A 216 1.01 -8.49 7.19
C LEU A 216 1.94 -7.92 8.25
N LEU A 217 1.60 -6.78 8.85
CA LEU A 217 2.38 -6.15 9.91
C LEU A 217 2.46 -7.03 11.15
N GLN A 218 1.37 -7.66 11.59
CA GLN A 218 1.36 -8.62 12.69
C GLN A 218 2.26 -9.82 12.43
N ALA A 219 2.31 -10.30 11.18
CA ALA A 219 3.17 -11.41 10.77
C ALA A 219 4.64 -10.99 10.49
N GLY A 220 4.99 -9.71 10.72
CA GLY A 220 6.34 -9.18 10.56
C GLY A 220 6.74 -8.85 9.12
N TYR A 221 5.79 -8.72 8.21
CA TYR A 221 6.00 -8.24 6.84
C TYR A 221 5.69 -6.75 6.76
N SER A 222 6.69 -5.89 6.97
CA SER A 222 6.47 -4.44 7.06
C SER A 222 6.66 -3.71 5.74
N VAL A 223 6.85 -4.39 4.62
CA VAL A 223 7.08 -3.79 3.29
C VAL A 223 5.97 -2.81 2.89
N SER A 224 4.72 -3.05 3.31
CA SER A 224 3.58 -2.15 3.08
C SER A 224 3.76 -0.76 3.73
N ARG A 225 4.67 -0.59 4.68
CA ARG A 225 5.05 0.72 5.21
C ARG A 225 5.91 1.54 4.24
N TYR A 226 6.64 0.89 3.34
CA TYR A 226 7.68 1.50 2.49
C TYR A 226 7.38 1.44 1.00
N VAL A 227 6.44 0.60 0.60
CA VAL A 227 5.92 0.45 -0.77
C VAL A 227 4.43 0.20 -0.70
N SER A 228 3.64 1.01 -1.39
CA SER A 228 2.18 0.85 -1.42
C SER A 228 1.79 -0.42 -2.18
N ILE A 229 1.25 -1.40 -1.46
CA ILE A 229 0.65 -2.60 -2.05
C ILE A 229 -0.69 -2.24 -2.73
N GLU A 230 -1.39 -1.24 -2.21
CA GLU A 230 -2.64 -0.73 -2.76
C GLU A 230 -2.44 -0.03 -4.11
N GLN A 231 -1.32 0.68 -4.29
CA GLN A 231 -0.97 1.27 -5.59
C GLN A 231 -0.75 0.18 -6.64
N ARG A 232 -0.06 -0.90 -6.28
CA ARG A 232 0.13 -2.05 -7.17
C ARG A 232 -1.19 -2.75 -7.50
N MET A 233 -2.09 -2.89 -6.52
CA MET A 233 -3.45 -3.41 -6.75
C MET A 233 -4.25 -2.49 -7.66
N PHE A 234 -4.12 -1.18 -7.52
CA PHE A 234 -4.77 -0.19 -8.39
C PHE A 234 -4.27 -0.28 -9.84
N GLU A 235 -2.97 -0.39 -10.05
CA GLU A 235 -2.35 -0.54 -11.37
C GLU A 235 -2.72 -1.86 -12.06
N THR A 236 -3.06 -2.88 -11.30
CA THR A 236 -3.47 -4.21 -11.79
C THR A 236 -4.92 -4.53 -11.40
N LYS A 237 -5.80 -3.51 -11.42
CA LYS A 237 -7.16 -3.59 -10.87
C LYS A 237 -7.99 -4.73 -11.47
N ASP A 238 -7.89 -4.96 -12.76
CA ASP A 238 -8.63 -6.03 -13.43
C ASP A 238 -8.16 -7.40 -12.92
N ALA A 239 -6.85 -7.64 -12.88
CA ALA A 239 -6.29 -8.89 -12.35
C ALA A 239 -6.61 -9.10 -10.86
N TYR A 240 -6.71 -8.01 -10.08
CA TYR A 240 -7.14 -8.06 -8.68
C TYR A 240 -8.56 -8.61 -8.54
N TYR A 241 -9.51 -8.09 -9.31
CA TYR A 241 -10.89 -8.55 -9.26
C TYR A 241 -11.06 -9.95 -9.88
N ASP A 242 -10.37 -10.25 -10.98
CA ASP A 242 -10.39 -11.57 -11.62
C ASP A 242 -9.91 -12.65 -10.65
N ALA A 243 -8.83 -12.38 -9.89
CA ALA A 243 -8.30 -13.33 -8.91
C ALA A 243 -9.28 -13.58 -7.76
N ILE A 244 -9.92 -12.53 -7.23
CA ILE A 244 -10.94 -12.66 -6.18
C ILE A 244 -12.15 -13.44 -6.72
N TYR A 245 -12.66 -13.06 -7.89
CA TYR A 245 -13.84 -13.69 -8.49
C TYR A 245 -13.58 -15.17 -8.78
N ALA A 246 -12.43 -15.50 -9.38
CA ALA A 246 -12.06 -16.89 -9.63
C ALA A 246 -12.02 -17.72 -8.35
N SER A 247 -11.49 -17.12 -7.24
CA SER A 247 -11.39 -17.82 -5.96
C SER A 247 -12.72 -17.88 -5.19
N GLN A 248 -13.67 -16.96 -5.43
CA GLN A 248 -14.98 -17.00 -4.76
C GLN A 248 -15.96 -18.00 -5.36
N ARG A 249 -15.70 -18.51 -6.55
CA ARG A 249 -16.56 -19.50 -7.19
C ARG A 249 -16.69 -20.73 -6.30
N ARG A 250 -17.92 -21.22 -6.11
CA ARG A 250 -18.26 -22.37 -5.25
C ARG A 250 -17.86 -22.22 -3.77
N TRP A 251 -17.72 -20.96 -3.30
CA TRP A 251 -17.39 -20.70 -1.90
C TRP A 251 -18.48 -21.22 -0.93
N HIS A 252 -19.75 -21.10 -1.33
CA HIS A 252 -20.86 -21.58 -0.50
C HIS A 252 -20.84 -23.09 -0.29
N GLU A 253 -20.41 -23.82 -1.30
CA GLU A 253 -20.27 -25.27 -1.27
C GLU A 253 -19.02 -25.73 -0.51
N GLY A 254 -18.09 -24.82 -0.23
CA GLY A 254 -16.78 -25.13 0.35
C GLY A 254 -15.81 -25.78 -0.62
N GLU A 255 -16.07 -25.64 -1.93
CA GLU A 255 -15.28 -26.19 -3.02
C GLU A 255 -14.57 -25.10 -3.86
N HIS A 256 -14.34 -23.96 -3.24
CA HIS A 256 -13.66 -22.82 -3.85
C HIS A 256 -12.15 -23.06 -3.94
N ASP A 257 -11.50 -22.41 -4.91
CA ASP A 257 -10.05 -22.46 -5.11
C ASP A 257 -9.38 -21.19 -4.55
N VAL A 258 -8.59 -21.32 -3.49
CA VAL A 258 -7.89 -20.18 -2.87
C VAL A 258 -6.69 -19.66 -3.69
N TRP A 259 -6.18 -20.47 -4.64
CA TRP A 259 -4.89 -20.23 -5.29
C TRP A 259 -4.86 -19.05 -6.25
N PRO A 260 -5.90 -18.73 -7.04
CA PRO A 260 -5.89 -17.53 -7.88
C PRO A 260 -5.65 -16.27 -7.07
N TRP A 261 -6.39 -16.09 -5.96
CA TRP A 261 -6.25 -14.94 -5.08
C TRP A 261 -4.91 -14.94 -4.31
N ILE A 262 -4.56 -16.04 -3.67
CA ILE A 262 -3.29 -16.14 -2.92
C ILE A 262 -2.11 -15.96 -3.86
N GLY A 263 -2.16 -16.52 -5.06
CA GLY A 263 -1.13 -16.32 -6.08
C GLY A 263 -0.94 -14.86 -6.45
N TYR A 264 -2.04 -14.14 -6.67
CA TYR A 264 -2.03 -12.71 -6.92
C TYR A 264 -1.43 -11.91 -5.74
N LEU A 265 -1.87 -12.17 -4.51
CA LEU A 265 -1.35 -11.50 -3.32
C LEU A 265 0.17 -11.71 -3.17
N VAL A 266 0.65 -12.94 -3.39
CA VAL A 266 2.09 -13.24 -3.35
C VAL A 266 2.85 -12.49 -4.43
N ASP A 267 2.30 -12.34 -5.65
CA ASP A 267 2.95 -11.57 -6.73
C ASP A 267 3.02 -10.08 -6.39
N ILE A 268 1.98 -9.50 -5.78
CA ILE A 268 2.00 -8.14 -5.24
C ILE A 268 3.14 -7.98 -4.22
N LEU A 269 3.30 -8.92 -3.29
CA LEU A 269 4.35 -8.85 -2.26
C LEU A 269 5.75 -9.04 -2.83
N VAL A 270 5.96 -9.97 -3.75
CA VAL A 270 7.24 -10.15 -4.46
C VAL A 270 7.64 -8.87 -5.16
N GLY A 271 6.70 -8.24 -5.87
CA GLY A 271 6.94 -6.96 -6.53
C GLY A 271 7.20 -5.83 -5.54
N ALA A 272 6.48 -5.77 -4.41
CA ALA A 272 6.69 -4.76 -3.39
C ALA A 272 8.09 -4.85 -2.77
N TYR A 273 8.57 -6.05 -2.46
CA TYR A 273 9.94 -6.23 -1.97
C TYR A 273 11.00 -5.90 -3.02
N ALA A 274 10.78 -6.20 -4.30
CA ALA A 274 11.68 -5.80 -5.38
C ALA A 274 11.78 -4.27 -5.50
N ASP A 275 10.65 -3.55 -5.44
CA ASP A 275 10.64 -2.08 -5.44
C ASP A 275 11.30 -1.50 -4.19
N PHE A 276 11.05 -2.10 -3.03
CA PHE A 276 11.69 -1.70 -1.79
C PHE A 276 13.22 -1.78 -1.89
N GLU A 277 13.75 -2.90 -2.36
CA GLU A 277 15.19 -3.08 -2.58
C GLU A 277 15.75 -2.05 -3.60
N ALA A 278 15.03 -1.81 -4.69
CA ALA A 278 15.41 -0.81 -5.68
C ALA A 278 15.46 0.61 -5.11
N ARG A 279 14.42 1.00 -4.31
CA ARG A 279 14.37 2.30 -3.62
C ARG A 279 15.53 2.45 -2.62
N VAL A 280 15.84 1.41 -1.86
CA VAL A 280 16.96 1.40 -0.91
C VAL A 280 18.31 1.50 -1.65
N ALA A 281 18.51 0.71 -2.72
CA ALA A 281 19.75 0.74 -3.50
C ALA A 281 19.99 2.13 -4.12
N ALA A 282 18.98 2.71 -4.78
CA ALA A 282 19.06 4.05 -5.35
C ALA A 282 19.45 5.11 -4.29
N ARG A 283 18.96 4.97 -3.07
CA ARG A 283 19.28 5.90 -1.98
C ARG A 283 20.67 5.67 -1.40
N ARG A 284 21.10 4.42 -1.24
CA ARG A 284 22.48 4.09 -0.83
C ARG A 284 23.50 4.65 -1.81
N ASP A 285 23.21 4.58 -3.10
CA ASP A 285 24.04 5.18 -4.15
C ASP A 285 24.10 6.70 -4.01
N LEU A 286 23.05 7.36 -3.58
CA LEU A 286 23.02 8.80 -3.32
C LEU A 286 23.76 9.18 -2.03
N THR A 287 23.77 8.33 -1.01
CA THR A 287 24.36 8.63 0.31
C THR A 287 25.83 8.23 0.43
N GLY A 288 26.37 7.40 -0.46
CA GLY A 288 27.79 7.02 -0.48
C GLY A 288 28.70 8.19 -0.86
N GLY A 289 29.89 8.32 -0.23
CA GLY A 289 30.86 9.37 -0.48
C GLY A 289 30.65 10.66 0.33
N SER A 290 31.38 11.73 0.01
CA SER A 290 31.22 13.03 0.67
C SER A 290 29.87 13.65 0.36
N LYS A 291 29.39 14.58 1.21
CA LYS A 291 28.15 15.35 0.96
C LYS A 291 28.15 16.05 -0.41
N GLN A 292 29.32 16.44 -0.89
CA GLN A 292 29.47 17.02 -2.23
C GLN A 292 29.29 15.97 -3.32
N ASP A 293 29.83 14.75 -3.14
CA ASP A 293 29.68 13.65 -4.07
C ASP A 293 28.24 13.19 -4.19
N GLN A 294 27.52 13.17 -3.09
CA GLN A 294 26.08 12.88 -3.05
C GLN A 294 25.28 13.87 -3.91
N VAL A 295 25.55 15.18 -3.76
CA VAL A 295 24.91 16.23 -4.57
C VAL A 295 25.28 16.09 -6.05
N ARG A 296 26.57 15.85 -6.37
CA ARG A 296 27.04 15.66 -7.76
C ARG A 296 26.33 14.49 -8.41
N ARG A 297 26.25 13.37 -7.71
CA ARG A 297 25.62 12.13 -8.18
C ARG A 297 24.12 12.33 -8.38
N TYR A 298 23.41 12.89 -7.41
CA TYR A 298 21.99 13.21 -7.55
C TYR A 298 21.72 14.05 -8.81
N ILE A 299 22.50 15.13 -9.02
CA ILE A 299 22.31 16.02 -10.16
C ILE A 299 22.60 15.28 -11.47
N ARG A 300 23.63 14.42 -11.52
CA ARG A 300 24.00 13.69 -12.72
C ARG A 300 23.00 12.62 -13.11
N ASP A 301 22.54 11.82 -12.12
CA ASP A 301 21.85 10.55 -12.39
C ASP A 301 20.34 10.62 -12.13
N HIS A 302 19.87 11.47 -11.21
CA HIS A 302 18.51 11.43 -10.69
C HIS A 302 17.72 12.74 -10.81
N ALA A 303 18.37 13.89 -10.93
CA ALA A 303 17.64 15.15 -11.05
C ALA A 303 16.85 15.23 -12.36
N PRO A 304 15.66 15.85 -12.39
CA PRO A 304 14.96 16.17 -13.62
C PRO A 304 15.86 16.90 -14.63
N ALA A 305 15.51 16.87 -15.91
CA ALA A 305 16.26 17.59 -16.97
C ALA A 305 16.42 19.09 -16.64
N VAL A 306 15.39 19.67 -16.05
CA VAL A 306 15.40 21.03 -15.46
C VAL A 306 15.02 20.91 -13.98
N PHE A 307 15.86 21.42 -13.09
CA PHE A 307 15.66 21.29 -11.64
C PHE A 307 16.01 22.59 -10.91
N ARG A 308 15.58 22.71 -9.67
CA ARG A 308 15.81 23.86 -8.78
C ARG A 308 16.50 23.41 -7.48
N LEU A 309 17.00 24.37 -6.70
CA LEU A 309 17.58 24.10 -5.37
C LEU A 309 16.65 23.31 -4.44
N ARG A 310 15.35 23.59 -4.49
CA ARG A 310 14.34 22.88 -3.70
C ARG A 310 14.27 21.39 -4.02
N ASP A 311 14.46 21.00 -5.28
CA ASP A 311 14.37 19.62 -5.72
C ASP A 311 15.58 18.83 -5.18
N VAL A 312 16.78 19.44 -5.21
CA VAL A 312 17.98 18.86 -4.59
C VAL A 312 17.84 18.77 -3.07
N ARG A 313 17.27 19.80 -2.42
CA ARG A 313 17.03 19.83 -0.97
C ARG A 313 16.05 18.72 -0.54
N SER A 314 14.94 18.57 -1.25
CA SER A 314 13.95 17.54 -1.00
C SER A 314 14.53 16.13 -1.16
N ALA A 315 15.41 15.93 -2.14
CA ALA A 315 16.06 14.67 -2.37
C ALA A 315 17.18 14.35 -1.35
N LEU A 316 17.84 15.37 -0.79
CA LEU A 316 19.01 15.25 0.10
C LEU A 316 18.84 16.11 1.37
N PRO A 317 17.85 15.82 2.24
CA PRO A 317 17.48 16.67 3.39
C PRO A 317 18.60 16.84 4.42
N GLY A 318 19.57 15.92 4.45
CA GLY A 318 20.72 15.96 5.36
C GLY A 318 21.88 16.85 4.88
N ILE A 319 21.75 17.55 3.73
CA ILE A 319 22.82 18.39 3.16
C ILE A 319 22.45 19.85 3.22
N SER A 320 23.36 20.65 3.79
CA SER A 320 23.14 22.09 3.95
C SER A 320 23.12 22.86 2.62
N ASP A 321 22.32 23.92 2.54
CA ASP A 321 22.23 24.81 1.39
C ASP A 321 23.60 25.33 0.88
N PRO A 322 24.54 25.74 1.77
CA PRO A 322 25.87 26.14 1.32
C PRO A 322 26.61 25.03 0.56
N THR A 323 26.51 23.78 1.01
CA THR A 323 27.13 22.64 0.31
C THR A 323 26.50 22.41 -1.06
N ILE A 324 25.16 22.43 -1.14
CA ILE A 324 24.44 22.26 -2.43
C ILE A 324 24.82 23.40 -3.39
N LYS A 325 24.78 24.67 -2.93
CA LYS A 325 25.14 25.82 -3.76
C LYS A 325 26.58 25.76 -4.27
N ARG A 326 27.52 25.29 -3.45
CA ARG A 326 28.91 25.11 -3.83
C ARG A 326 29.03 24.11 -4.99
N VAL A 327 28.39 22.95 -4.84
CA VAL A 327 28.40 21.92 -5.91
C VAL A 327 27.72 22.41 -7.18
N LEU A 328 26.62 23.15 -7.09
CA LEU A 328 25.98 23.75 -8.26
C LEU A 328 26.91 24.74 -8.97
N ALA A 329 27.67 25.54 -8.23
CA ALA A 329 28.66 26.45 -8.79
C ALA A 329 29.79 25.70 -9.49
N ASP A 330 30.28 24.61 -8.88
CA ASP A 330 31.31 23.76 -9.48
C ASP A 330 30.81 23.10 -10.77
N LEU A 331 29.65 22.43 -10.75
CA LEU A 331 29.05 21.78 -11.92
C LEU A 331 28.74 22.76 -13.04
N ARG A 332 28.39 24.02 -12.71
CA ARG A 332 28.21 25.08 -13.72
C ARG A 332 29.54 25.50 -14.34
N ARG A 333 30.60 25.65 -13.54
CA ARG A 333 31.94 25.97 -14.01
C ARG A 333 32.48 24.86 -14.90
N ASP A 334 32.24 23.62 -14.55
CA ASP A 334 32.63 22.43 -15.30
C ASP A 334 31.75 22.19 -16.54
N GLY A 335 30.72 23.02 -16.77
CA GLY A 335 29.83 22.93 -17.92
C GLY A 335 28.81 21.79 -17.86
N ALA A 336 28.72 21.06 -16.77
CA ALA A 336 27.80 19.93 -16.60
C ALA A 336 26.35 20.38 -16.48
N ILE A 337 26.11 21.58 -15.95
CA ILE A 337 24.79 22.21 -15.85
C ILE A 337 24.86 23.68 -16.35
N GLU A 338 23.70 24.19 -16.76
CA GLU A 338 23.56 25.59 -17.17
C GLU A 338 22.32 26.22 -16.53
N LEU A 339 22.33 27.52 -16.29
CA LEU A 339 21.15 28.27 -15.88
C LEU A 339 20.17 28.38 -17.04
N VAL A 340 18.89 28.03 -16.78
CA VAL A 340 17.82 28.16 -17.79
C VAL A 340 17.55 29.64 -18.11
N ASP A 341 17.58 30.50 -17.07
CA ASP A 341 17.50 31.96 -17.23
C ASP A 341 18.72 32.58 -16.55
N ARG A 342 19.54 33.29 -17.38
CA ARG A 342 20.78 33.93 -16.92
C ARG A 342 20.56 35.09 -15.92
N GLN A 343 19.33 35.64 -15.85
CA GLN A 343 18.97 36.72 -14.94
C GLN A 343 18.35 36.18 -13.63
N ALA A 344 17.91 34.93 -13.60
CA ALA A 344 17.34 34.32 -12.40
C ALA A 344 18.42 34.00 -11.36
N SER A 345 18.21 34.47 -10.13
CA SER A 345 19.10 34.24 -8.99
C SER A 345 18.34 33.71 -7.77
N GLY A 346 19.06 33.15 -6.82
CA GLY A 346 18.51 32.72 -5.55
C GLY A 346 17.48 31.58 -5.68
N ARG A 347 16.28 31.75 -5.08
CA ARG A 347 15.24 30.73 -5.04
C ARG A 347 14.56 30.46 -6.39
N LEU A 348 14.65 31.41 -7.33
CA LEU A 348 14.05 31.31 -8.66
C LEU A 348 14.96 30.64 -9.69
N ALA A 349 16.26 30.49 -9.40
CA ALA A 349 17.22 29.88 -10.30
C ALA A 349 16.83 28.42 -10.61
N ALA A 350 16.75 28.11 -11.90
CA ALA A 350 16.59 26.76 -12.42
C ALA A 350 17.81 26.38 -13.27
N TRP A 351 18.23 25.15 -13.15
CA TRP A 351 19.37 24.59 -13.87
C TRP A 351 18.91 23.50 -14.82
N ARG A 352 19.59 23.40 -15.98
CA ARG A 352 19.40 22.32 -16.95
C ARG A 352 20.66 21.47 -16.98
N ARG A 353 20.51 20.15 -16.95
CA ARG A 353 21.61 19.22 -17.20
C ARG A 353 22.00 19.27 -18.67
N ARG A 354 23.29 19.34 -18.96
CA ARG A 354 23.79 19.09 -20.31
C ARG A 354 24.02 17.60 -20.50
N ALA A 355 23.49 17.03 -21.58
CA ALA A 355 23.81 15.67 -21.97
C ALA A 355 25.33 15.57 -22.15
N HIS A 356 25.97 14.57 -21.52
CA HIS A 356 27.36 14.25 -21.87
C HIS A 356 27.37 13.89 -23.35
N GLY A 357 27.98 14.75 -24.18
CA GLY A 357 28.21 14.44 -25.56
C GLY A 357 29.03 13.15 -25.64
N ALA A 358 28.58 12.20 -26.44
CA ALA A 358 29.42 11.14 -26.93
C ALA A 358 30.62 11.80 -27.58
N THR A 359 31.76 11.72 -26.93
CA THR A 359 33.04 12.09 -27.57
C THR A 359 33.27 11.07 -28.67
N GLN A 360 33.40 11.56 -29.88
CA GLN A 360 33.80 10.79 -31.07
C GLN A 360 35.13 10.08 -30.86
#